data_94741f24e94cb391ddb02586af3d3097
#
_entry.id   94741f24e94cb391ddb02586af3d3097
#
_cell.length_a   1.000
_cell.length_b   1.000
_cell.length_c   1.000
_cell.angle_alpha   90.00
_cell.angle_beta   90.00
_cell.angle_gamma   90.00
#
_symmetry.space_group_name_H-M   'P 1'
#
loop_
_entity.id
_entity.type
_entity.pdbx_description
1 polymer ?
#
loop_
_entity_poly.entity_id
_entity_poly.type
_entity_poly.pdbx_seq_one_letter_code
_entity_poly.pdbx_strand_id
1 'polypeptide(L)'
;MNLAYALSVIGDRWTLQVIAGLLDGPQRFGELAEALDGIAPNVLTTRLRQLERDGLVVATPYSQRPVRLAYALSDAGRELSGAIALLSAWGARQTGDAEGPLHGECGTALETRLYCPTCERPAEEGVREALRWI
;
A
#
# COMPACT_ATOMS: atom_id res chain seq x y z
N MET A 1 1.89 -12.56 17.19
CA MET A 1 1.24 -11.88 16.03
C MET A 1 1.90 -10.52 15.82
N ASN A 2 2.42 -10.27 14.63
CA ASN A 2 3.23 -9.06 14.35
C ASN A 2 2.38 -7.85 13.89
N LEU A 3 1.04 -7.89 14.06
CA LEU A 3 0.16 -6.81 13.67
C LEU A 3 0.48 -5.50 14.42
N ALA A 4 0.83 -5.59 15.72
CA ALA A 4 1.20 -4.41 16.50
C ALA A 4 2.44 -3.71 15.92
N TYR A 5 3.44 -4.48 15.48
CA TYR A 5 4.61 -3.94 14.78
C TYR A 5 4.20 -3.30 13.44
N ALA A 6 3.43 -3.99 12.62
CA ALA A 6 2.95 -3.43 11.35
C ALA A 6 2.22 -2.10 11.58
N LEU A 7 1.29 -2.05 12.53
CA LEU A 7 0.55 -0.82 12.86
C LEU A 7 1.44 0.29 13.43
N SER A 8 2.55 -0.03 14.10
CA SER A 8 3.51 0.99 14.55
C SER A 8 4.26 1.66 13.40
N VAL A 9 4.40 0.98 12.28
CA VAL A 9 5.07 1.48 11.06
C VAL A 9 4.09 2.16 10.10
N ILE A 10 2.95 1.52 9.83
CA ILE A 10 2.02 1.94 8.78
C ILE A 10 0.63 2.39 9.29
N GLY A 11 0.40 2.43 10.62
CA GLY A 11 -0.93 2.60 11.19
C GLY A 11 -1.47 4.04 11.21
N ASP A 12 -0.75 5.01 10.68
CA ASP A 12 -1.27 6.37 10.57
C ASP A 12 -2.10 6.58 9.28
N ARG A 13 -2.90 7.64 9.28
CA ARG A 13 -3.83 7.94 8.18
C ARG A 13 -3.16 8.03 6.80
N TRP A 14 -1.95 8.55 6.70
CA TRP A 14 -1.35 8.92 5.42
C TRP A 14 -0.35 7.91 4.88
N THR A 15 0.26 7.10 5.73
CA THR A 15 1.33 6.18 5.33
C THR A 15 0.88 5.21 4.23
N LEU A 16 -0.23 4.51 4.42
CA LEU A 16 -0.75 3.59 3.41
C LEU A 16 -1.19 4.30 2.13
N GLN A 17 -1.70 5.54 2.23
CA GLN A 17 -2.09 6.32 1.06
C GLN A 17 -0.86 6.77 0.25
N VAL A 18 0.23 7.16 0.91
CA VAL A 18 1.51 7.48 0.25
C VAL A 18 2.07 6.26 -0.46
N ILE A 19 2.07 5.10 0.20
CA ILE A 19 2.52 3.84 -0.41
C ILE A 19 1.64 3.49 -1.61
N ALA A 20 0.32 3.59 -1.50
CA ALA A 20 -0.61 3.35 -2.59
C ALA A 20 -0.33 4.26 -3.80
N GLY A 21 -0.08 5.55 -3.57
CA GLY A 21 0.29 6.49 -4.63
C GLY A 21 1.61 6.17 -5.36
N LEU A 22 2.46 5.33 -4.76
CA LEU A 22 3.75 4.90 -5.34
C LEU A 22 3.70 3.50 -5.97
N LEU A 23 2.57 2.79 -5.91
CA LEU A 23 2.46 1.43 -6.47
C LEU A 23 2.63 1.40 -7.99
N ASP A 24 2.12 2.43 -8.69
CA ASP A 24 2.19 2.54 -10.14
C ASP A 24 3.56 3.00 -10.66
N GLY A 25 4.45 3.38 -9.77
CA GLY A 25 5.80 3.79 -10.12
C GLY A 25 6.33 4.99 -9.35
N PRO A 26 7.54 5.46 -9.69
CA PRO A 26 8.15 6.61 -9.03
C PRO A 26 7.33 7.88 -9.22
N GLN A 27 7.19 8.68 -8.15
CA GLN A 27 6.49 9.95 -8.16
C GLN A 27 7.37 11.07 -7.58
N ARG A 28 7.17 12.29 -8.08
CA ARG A 28 7.76 13.49 -7.50
C ARG A 28 6.91 13.96 -6.34
N PHE A 29 7.49 14.79 -5.46
CA PHE A 29 6.77 15.36 -4.31
C PHE A 29 5.46 16.06 -4.72
N GLY A 30 5.49 16.90 -5.77
CA GLY A 30 4.31 17.61 -6.26
C GLY A 30 3.22 16.69 -6.77
N GLU A 31 3.59 15.63 -7.50
CA GLU A 31 2.67 14.62 -8.03
C GLU A 31 1.97 13.86 -6.89
N LEU A 32 2.71 13.46 -5.86
CA LEU A 32 2.13 12.84 -4.66
C LEU A 32 1.22 13.80 -3.89
N ALA A 33 1.62 15.07 -3.76
CA ALA A 33 0.82 16.07 -3.05
C ALA A 33 -0.51 16.35 -3.78
N GLU A 34 -0.52 16.32 -5.11
CA GLU A 34 -1.73 16.47 -5.93
C GLU A 34 -2.63 15.23 -5.88
N ALA A 35 -2.03 14.03 -5.89
CA ALA A 35 -2.77 12.76 -5.84
C ALA A 35 -3.40 12.48 -4.45
N LEU A 36 -2.81 13.00 -3.38
CA LEU A 36 -3.24 12.77 -2.00
C LEU A 36 -4.06 13.97 -1.50
N ASP A 37 -5.32 14.03 -1.88
CA ASP A 37 -6.22 15.12 -1.50
C ASP A 37 -6.26 15.37 0.01
N GLY A 38 -6.02 16.62 0.39
CA GLY A 38 -6.04 17.09 1.77
C GLY A 38 -4.78 16.82 2.59
N ILE A 39 -3.71 16.26 2.02
CA ILE A 39 -2.44 16.14 2.74
C ILE A 39 -1.70 17.48 2.80
N ALA A 40 -1.30 17.91 4.00
CA ALA A 40 -0.46 19.09 4.13
C ALA A 40 1.00 18.78 3.70
N PRO A 41 1.70 19.70 3.01
CA PRO A 41 3.07 19.47 2.52
C PRO A 41 4.07 19.05 3.60
N ASN A 42 3.98 19.60 4.81
CA ASN A 42 4.82 19.22 5.94
C ASN A 42 4.52 17.80 6.43
N VAL A 43 3.27 17.37 6.37
CA VAL A 43 2.86 15.99 6.71
C VAL A 43 3.42 15.02 5.68
N LEU A 44 3.28 15.29 4.38
CA LEU A 44 3.85 14.48 3.31
C LEU A 44 5.37 14.37 3.45
N THR A 45 6.06 15.48 3.68
CA THR A 45 7.52 15.49 3.93
C THR A 45 7.90 14.58 5.10
N THR A 46 7.17 14.66 6.20
CA THR A 46 7.41 13.86 7.40
C THR A 46 7.19 12.37 7.10
N ARG A 47 6.11 12.02 6.38
CA ARG A 47 5.80 10.63 6.02
C ARG A 47 6.84 10.04 5.08
N LEU A 48 7.23 10.75 4.04
CA LEU A 48 8.28 10.29 3.11
C LEU A 48 9.60 10.03 3.83
N ARG A 49 10.03 10.93 4.70
CA ARG A 49 11.24 10.74 5.51
C ARG A 49 11.14 9.54 6.46
N GLN A 50 9.95 9.31 7.04
CA GLN A 50 9.73 8.14 7.88
C GLN A 50 9.80 6.86 7.06
N LEU A 51 9.12 6.79 5.91
CA LEU A 51 9.13 5.65 5.00
C LEU A 51 10.53 5.33 4.46
N GLU A 52 11.37 6.35 4.23
CA GLU A 52 12.78 6.15 3.88
C GLU A 52 13.56 5.51 5.04
N ARG A 53 13.39 6.00 6.26
CA ARG A 53 14.04 5.43 7.46
C ARG A 53 13.62 4.00 7.72
N ASP A 54 12.36 3.68 7.48
CA ASP A 54 11.79 2.34 7.64
C ASP A 54 12.14 1.40 6.45
N GLY A 55 12.85 1.92 5.43
CA GLY A 55 13.29 1.16 4.27
C GLY A 55 12.17 0.78 3.30
N LEU A 56 11.02 1.45 3.34
CA LEU A 56 9.86 1.20 2.48
C LEU A 56 9.85 2.05 1.21
N VAL A 57 10.54 3.20 1.24
CA VAL A 57 10.65 4.15 0.14
C VAL A 57 12.12 4.50 -0.10
N VAL A 58 12.47 4.71 -1.35
CA VAL A 58 13.78 5.19 -1.80
C VAL A 58 13.58 6.53 -2.48
N ALA A 59 14.35 7.55 -2.05
CA ALA A 59 14.39 8.85 -2.70
C ALA A 59 15.61 8.94 -3.63
N THR A 60 15.37 9.32 -4.87
CA THR A 60 16.42 9.47 -5.88
C THR A 60 16.42 10.89 -6.45
N PRO A 61 17.56 11.59 -6.46
CA PRO A 61 17.65 12.90 -7.07
C PRO A 61 17.44 12.80 -8.60
N TYR A 62 16.51 13.57 -9.13
CA TYR A 62 16.36 13.75 -10.58
C TYR A 62 16.85 15.12 -11.07
N SER A 63 17.16 16.03 -10.15
CA SER A 63 17.79 17.32 -10.41
C SER A 63 18.80 17.64 -9.32
N GLN A 64 19.95 18.21 -9.69
CA GLN A 64 21.03 18.56 -8.76
C GLN A 64 21.01 20.05 -8.34
N ARG A 65 20.40 20.92 -9.14
CA ARG A 65 20.38 22.36 -8.89
C ARG A 65 19.05 22.98 -9.33
N PRO A 66 18.08 23.19 -8.41
CA PRO A 66 18.07 22.73 -7.02
C PRO A 66 17.91 21.22 -6.93
N VAL A 67 18.29 20.62 -5.79
CA VAL A 67 18.07 19.19 -5.55
C VAL A 67 16.58 18.91 -5.50
N ARG A 68 16.11 18.02 -6.37
CA ARG A 68 14.72 17.56 -6.41
C ARG A 68 14.70 16.04 -6.41
N LEU A 69 13.81 15.47 -5.61
CA LEU A 69 13.72 14.04 -5.39
C LEU A 69 12.49 13.43 -6.06
N ALA A 70 12.66 12.25 -6.63
CA ALA A 70 11.60 11.32 -6.96
C ALA A 70 11.62 10.18 -5.95
N TYR A 71 10.45 9.73 -5.54
CA TYR A 71 10.23 8.69 -4.54
C TYR A 71 9.70 7.45 -5.21
N ALA A 72 10.21 6.28 -4.82
CA ALA A 72 9.78 4.98 -5.31
C ALA A 72 9.69 3.99 -4.15
N LEU A 73 8.84 2.99 -4.27
CA LEU A 73 8.81 1.90 -3.30
C LEU A 73 10.06 1.04 -3.41
N SER A 74 10.60 0.66 -2.26
CA SER A 74 11.53 -0.48 -2.16
C SER A 74 10.80 -1.80 -2.38
N ASP A 75 11.53 -2.92 -2.44
CA ASP A 75 10.91 -4.25 -2.50
C ASP A 75 10.03 -4.50 -1.26
N ALA A 76 10.51 -4.14 -0.06
CA ALA A 76 9.72 -4.23 1.17
C ALA A 76 8.45 -3.35 1.13
N GLY A 77 8.52 -2.16 0.55
CA GLY A 77 7.36 -1.30 0.35
C GLY A 77 6.32 -1.92 -0.59
N ARG A 78 6.77 -2.58 -1.66
CA ARG A 78 5.88 -3.28 -2.61
C ARG A 78 5.17 -4.49 -2.01
N GLU A 79 5.74 -5.15 -1.02
CA GLU A 79 5.09 -6.26 -0.31
C GLU A 79 3.76 -5.86 0.35
N LEU A 80 3.55 -4.57 0.62
CA LEU A 80 2.30 -4.05 1.18
C LEU A 80 1.16 -3.94 0.16
N SER A 81 1.42 -4.13 -1.14
CA SER A 81 0.41 -3.99 -2.20
C SER A 81 -0.82 -4.87 -1.98
N GLY A 82 -0.62 -6.12 -1.57
CA GLY A 82 -1.72 -7.04 -1.27
C GLY A 82 -2.58 -6.58 -0.09
N ALA A 83 -1.95 -6.10 0.99
CA ALA A 83 -2.66 -5.56 2.15
C ALA A 83 -3.46 -4.29 1.78
N ILE A 84 -2.88 -3.40 0.98
CA ILE A 84 -3.54 -2.19 0.49
C ILE A 84 -4.75 -2.55 -0.38
N ALA A 85 -4.60 -3.51 -1.30
CA ALA A 85 -5.71 -3.98 -2.14
C ALA A 85 -6.87 -4.54 -1.30
N LEU A 86 -6.56 -5.33 -0.26
CA LEU A 86 -7.56 -5.87 0.69
C LEU A 86 -8.29 -4.78 1.46
N LEU A 87 -7.55 -3.81 1.99
CA LEU A 87 -8.12 -2.68 2.73
C LEU A 87 -8.97 -1.80 1.82
N SER A 88 -8.52 -1.55 0.59
CA SER A 88 -9.25 -0.78 -0.41
C SER A 88 -10.57 -1.47 -0.79
N ALA A 89 -10.54 -2.77 -1.04
CA ALA A 89 -11.73 -3.56 -1.34
C ALA A 89 -12.71 -3.59 -0.15
N TRP A 90 -12.20 -3.68 1.09
CA TRP A 90 -13.04 -3.58 2.27
C TRP A 90 -13.70 -2.20 2.39
N GLY A 91 -12.92 -1.12 2.20
CA GLY A 91 -13.40 0.26 2.22
C GLY A 91 -14.49 0.51 1.18
N ALA A 92 -14.28 0.08 -0.06
CA ALA A 92 -15.26 0.20 -1.15
C ALA A 92 -16.61 -0.43 -0.79
N ARG A 93 -16.61 -1.61 -0.15
CA ARG A 93 -17.84 -2.23 0.34
C ARG A 93 -18.56 -1.44 1.43
N GLN A 94 -17.81 -0.69 2.27
CA GLN A 94 -18.41 0.13 3.32
C GLN A 94 -19.03 1.43 2.79
N THR A 95 -18.44 2.00 1.73
CA THR A 95 -18.92 3.25 1.10
C THR A 95 -19.97 3.02 0.03
N GLY A 96 -20.18 1.77 -0.39
CA GLY A 96 -21.08 1.42 -1.50
C GLY A 96 -20.45 1.66 -2.88
N ASP A 97 -19.17 1.98 -2.94
CA ASP A 97 -18.41 2.06 -4.17
C ASP A 97 -18.13 0.64 -4.66
N ALA A 98 -18.79 0.25 -5.74
CA ALA A 98 -18.79 -1.15 -6.21
C ALA A 98 -17.45 -1.60 -6.81
N GLU A 99 -16.47 -0.72 -6.95
CA GLU A 99 -15.23 -1.02 -7.67
C GLU A 99 -14.10 -1.39 -6.71
N GLY A 100 -13.90 -2.70 -6.54
CA GLY A 100 -12.64 -3.26 -6.04
C GLY A 100 -11.57 -3.26 -7.13
N PRO A 101 -10.37 -3.77 -6.85
CA PRO A 101 -9.30 -3.89 -7.86
C PRO A 101 -9.78 -4.77 -9.02
N LEU A 102 -9.61 -4.25 -10.25
CA LEU A 102 -10.00 -4.94 -11.47
C LEU A 102 -8.79 -5.62 -12.11
N HIS A 103 -9.01 -6.76 -12.78
CA HIS A 103 -7.98 -7.40 -13.58
C HIS A 103 -7.74 -6.60 -14.87
N GLY A 104 -6.50 -6.15 -15.10
CA GLY A 104 -6.15 -5.24 -16.18
C GLY A 104 -6.47 -5.74 -17.60
N GLU A 105 -6.50 -7.06 -17.81
CA GLU A 105 -6.75 -7.65 -19.13
C GLU A 105 -8.25 -7.83 -19.43
N CYS A 106 -9.05 -8.21 -18.44
CA CYS A 106 -10.46 -8.56 -18.66
C CYS A 106 -11.47 -7.68 -17.94
N GLY A 107 -11.00 -6.74 -17.08
CA GLY A 107 -11.86 -5.85 -16.32
C GLY A 107 -12.70 -6.52 -15.23
N THR A 108 -12.47 -7.80 -14.95
CA THR A 108 -13.21 -8.51 -13.89
C THR A 108 -12.72 -8.08 -12.52
N ALA A 109 -13.64 -7.91 -11.56
CA ALA A 109 -13.30 -7.63 -10.17
C ALA A 109 -12.45 -8.78 -9.58
N LEU A 110 -11.32 -8.42 -8.97
CA LEU A 110 -10.42 -9.37 -8.34
C LEU A 110 -10.93 -9.74 -6.95
N GLU A 111 -10.90 -11.04 -6.65
CA GLU A 111 -11.13 -11.56 -5.31
C GLU A 111 -9.79 -11.89 -4.65
N THR A 112 -9.64 -11.52 -3.39
CA THR A 112 -8.47 -11.94 -2.60
C THR A 112 -8.82 -13.21 -1.84
N ARG A 113 -7.96 -14.22 -1.99
CA ARG A 113 -8.07 -15.49 -1.27
C ARG A 113 -6.73 -15.84 -0.67
N LEU A 114 -6.75 -16.35 0.56
CA LEU A 114 -5.57 -16.95 1.17
C LEU A 114 -5.30 -18.29 0.48
N TYR A 115 -4.08 -18.46 -0.02
CA TYR A 115 -3.68 -19.67 -0.73
C TYR A 115 -2.65 -20.45 0.10
N CYS A 116 -2.88 -21.75 0.26
CA CYS A 116 -1.91 -22.63 0.91
C CYS A 116 -1.01 -23.29 -0.15
N PRO A 117 0.30 -22.97 -0.20
CA PRO A 117 1.20 -23.52 -1.21
C PRO A 117 1.45 -25.01 -1.03
N THR A 118 1.31 -25.54 0.19
CA THR A 118 1.48 -26.98 0.47
C THR A 118 0.29 -27.80 0.01
N CYS A 119 -0.93 -27.29 0.22
CA CYS A 119 -2.16 -27.97 -0.21
C CYS A 119 -2.54 -27.62 -1.65
N GLU A 120 -1.86 -26.65 -2.27
CA GLU A 120 -2.10 -26.12 -3.62
C GLU A 120 -3.56 -25.70 -3.88
N ARG A 121 -4.21 -25.14 -2.86
CA ARG A 121 -5.61 -24.67 -2.94
C ARG A 121 -5.85 -23.44 -2.06
N PRO A 122 -6.88 -22.63 -2.37
CA PRO A 122 -7.33 -21.56 -1.48
C PRO A 122 -7.76 -22.11 -0.12
N ALA A 123 -7.44 -21.39 0.94
CA ALA A 123 -7.99 -21.66 2.26
C ALA A 123 -9.45 -21.18 2.29
N GLU A 124 -10.37 -22.05 2.74
CA GLU A 124 -11.79 -21.69 2.85
C GLU A 124 -11.99 -20.68 3.99
N GLU A 125 -12.57 -19.53 3.67
CA GLU A 125 -12.95 -18.54 4.66
C GLU A 125 -14.11 -19.08 5.52
N GLY A 126 -13.98 -18.93 6.84
CA GLY A 126 -15.03 -19.30 7.79
C GLY A 126 -14.84 -20.62 8.54
N VAL A 127 -13.89 -21.44 8.16
CA VAL A 127 -13.52 -22.62 8.94
C VAL A 127 -12.47 -22.19 9.99
N ARG A 128 -12.87 -22.09 11.27
CA ARG A 128 -11.96 -21.69 12.38
C ARG A 128 -10.69 -22.53 12.46
N GLU A 129 -10.72 -23.75 11.91
CA GLU A 129 -9.58 -24.66 11.86
C GLU A 129 -8.63 -24.39 10.68
N ALA A 130 -9.09 -23.66 9.64
CA ALA A 130 -8.28 -23.39 8.44
C ALA A 130 -7.29 -22.23 8.63
N LEU A 131 -7.55 -21.34 9.59
CA LEU A 131 -6.71 -20.18 9.87
C LEU A 131 -6.30 -20.18 11.34
N ARG A 132 -5.02 -20.40 11.61
CA ARG A 132 -4.42 -20.19 12.93
C ARG A 132 -3.68 -18.86 12.91
N TRP A 133 -4.17 -17.91 13.66
CA TRP A 133 -3.47 -16.63 13.90
C TRP A 133 -2.45 -16.85 15.01
N ILE A 134 -1.16 -16.76 14.68
CA ILE A 134 -0.04 -16.94 15.62
C ILE A 134 0.31 -15.58 16.24
#